data_28cffd5263b7844cf717171b463bde34
#
_entry.id   28cffd5263b7844cf717171b463bde34
#
_cell.length_a   1.000
_cell.length_b   1.000
_cell.length_c   1.000
_cell.angle_alpha   90.00
_cell.angle_beta   90.00
_cell.angle_gamma   90.00
#
_symmetry.space_group_name_H-M   'P 1'
#
loop_
_entity.id
_entity.type
_entity.pdbx_description
1 polymer ?
#
loop_
_entity_poly.entity_id
_entity_poly.type
_entity_poly.pdbx_seq_one_letter_code
_entity_poly.pdbx_strand_id
1 'polypeptide(L)'
;MYLLCPIKYTKMRKILITGLPGSGKTTLAKILVKKLKAKWLNADKVRKKYKDWDFSKKGILRQSKRMNELSEKSKKHKYVVADFICPYEKGRKNFSPDYIIWMDTIKRGRFKKNSIDDQFQKPKKYDFRIKKKNATLWGKKITTHIVKLNQKKK
;
A
#
# COMPACT_ATOMS: atom_id res chain seq x y z
N MET A 1 36.39 21.68 13.61
CA MET A 1 35.95 20.28 13.70
C MET A 1 34.42 20.24 13.54
N TYR A 2 33.95 19.89 12.35
CA TYR A 2 32.52 19.79 12.10
C TYR A 2 32.06 18.45 12.66
N LEU A 3 31.29 18.46 13.73
CA LEU A 3 30.55 17.29 14.20
C LEU A 3 29.49 17.00 13.13
N LEU A 4 29.80 16.06 12.24
CA LEU A 4 28.79 15.44 11.39
C LEU A 4 27.79 14.79 12.33
N CYS A 5 26.64 15.44 12.51
CA CYS A 5 25.51 14.83 13.16
C CYS A 5 25.22 13.54 12.38
N PRO A 6 25.26 12.35 12.98
CA PRO A 6 24.94 11.14 12.25
C PRO A 6 23.53 11.30 11.70
N ILE A 7 23.39 11.32 10.38
CA ILE A 7 22.08 11.24 9.72
C ILE A 7 21.48 9.95 10.27
N LYS A 8 20.56 10.07 11.23
CA LYS A 8 19.78 8.92 11.70
C LYS A 8 18.98 8.43 10.49
N TYR A 9 19.47 7.40 9.83
CA TYR A 9 18.74 6.69 8.80
C TYR A 9 17.49 6.09 9.46
N THR A 10 16.40 6.83 9.43
CA THR A 10 15.11 6.28 9.82
C THR A 10 14.72 5.26 8.77
N LYS A 11 14.55 3.99 9.18
CA LYS A 11 14.12 2.92 8.28
C LYS A 11 12.85 3.34 7.54
N MET A 12 12.88 3.27 6.20
CA MET A 12 11.70 3.48 5.36
C MET A 12 10.56 2.54 5.78
N ARG A 13 9.35 3.07 5.88
CA ARG A 13 8.14 2.31 6.20
C ARG A 13 7.26 2.15 4.97
N LYS A 14 6.80 0.94 4.74
CA LYS A 14 5.97 0.54 3.60
C LYS A 14 4.53 0.37 4.04
N ILE A 15 3.63 1.10 3.40
CA ILE A 15 2.20 1.10 3.67
C ILE A 15 1.49 0.48 2.46
N LEU A 16 0.81 -0.63 2.68
CA LEU A 16 -0.01 -1.29 1.67
C LEU A 16 -1.48 -0.93 1.88
N ILE A 17 -2.12 -0.40 0.84
CA ILE A 17 -3.57 -0.26 0.77
C ILE A 17 -4.10 -1.34 -0.16
N THR A 18 -4.79 -2.32 0.38
CA THR A 18 -5.33 -3.48 -0.35
C THR A 18 -6.86 -3.49 -0.32
N GLY A 19 -7.47 -4.08 -1.31
CA GLY A 19 -8.94 -4.20 -1.43
C GLY A 19 -9.38 -4.39 -2.86
N LEU A 20 -10.66 -4.66 -3.05
CA LEU A 20 -11.27 -4.88 -4.37
C LEU A 20 -11.20 -3.63 -5.27
N PRO A 21 -11.28 -3.80 -6.61
CA PRO A 21 -11.40 -2.67 -7.53
C PRO A 21 -12.60 -1.80 -7.18
N GLY A 22 -12.40 -0.49 -7.08
CA GLY A 22 -13.46 0.46 -6.72
C GLY A 22 -13.70 0.64 -5.22
N SER A 23 -12.90 0.02 -4.36
CA SER A 23 -13.05 0.15 -2.89
C SER A 23 -12.58 1.49 -2.31
N GLY A 24 -11.92 2.35 -3.11
CA GLY A 24 -11.45 3.67 -2.67
C GLY A 24 -9.96 3.72 -2.31
N LYS A 25 -9.17 2.74 -2.70
CA LYS A 25 -7.71 2.67 -2.42
C LYS A 25 -6.96 3.91 -2.90
N THR A 26 -7.17 4.29 -4.16
CA THR A 26 -6.45 5.41 -4.78
C THR A 26 -6.78 6.75 -4.11
N THR A 27 -8.03 6.96 -3.75
CA THR A 27 -8.47 8.18 -3.04
C THR A 27 -7.79 8.31 -1.68
N LEU A 28 -7.73 7.23 -0.92
CA LEU A 28 -7.03 7.20 0.36
C LEU A 28 -5.51 7.36 0.18
N ALA A 29 -4.94 6.68 -0.83
CA ALA A 29 -3.51 6.77 -1.14
C ALA A 29 -3.07 8.21 -1.40
N LYS A 30 -3.81 8.97 -2.19
CA LYS A 30 -3.52 10.39 -2.47
C LYS A 30 -3.41 11.22 -1.19
N ILE A 31 -4.31 10.99 -0.24
CA ILE A 31 -4.32 11.71 1.04
C ILE A 31 -3.11 11.33 1.88
N LEU A 32 -2.83 10.04 2.02
CA LEU A 32 -1.68 9.56 2.80
C LEU A 32 -0.35 10.02 2.21
N VAL A 33 -0.20 9.96 0.89
CA VAL A 33 0.99 10.43 0.19
C VAL A 33 1.27 11.90 0.48
N LYS A 34 0.24 12.75 0.42
CA LYS A 34 0.36 14.18 0.73
C LYS A 34 0.71 14.42 2.20
N LYS A 35 0.00 13.78 3.13
CA LYS A 35 0.18 13.98 4.57
C LYS A 35 1.53 13.46 5.09
N LEU A 36 1.98 12.33 4.57
CA LEU A 36 3.24 11.69 4.99
C LEU A 36 4.44 12.12 4.14
N LYS A 37 4.23 12.91 3.08
CA LYS A 37 5.26 13.21 2.07
C LYS A 37 5.89 11.92 1.53
N ALA A 38 5.06 10.92 1.27
CA ALA A 38 5.46 9.58 0.88
C ALA A 38 5.75 9.46 -0.61
N LYS A 39 6.57 8.48 -0.98
CA LYS A 39 6.62 7.98 -2.36
C LYS A 39 5.36 7.19 -2.65
N TRP A 40 4.70 7.51 -3.75
CA TRP A 40 3.50 6.79 -4.18
C TRP A 40 3.81 5.75 -5.24
N LEU A 41 3.40 4.51 -5.00
CA LEU A 41 3.44 3.41 -5.94
C LEU A 41 1.99 2.99 -6.26
N ASN A 42 1.43 3.55 -7.31
CA ASN A 42 0.12 3.15 -7.83
C ASN A 42 0.28 1.99 -8.81
N ALA A 43 -0.38 0.87 -8.56
CA ALA A 43 -0.20 -0.35 -9.33
C ALA A 43 -0.57 -0.22 -10.81
N ASP A 44 -1.62 0.54 -11.13
CA ASP A 44 -2.02 0.75 -12.53
C ASP A 44 -0.97 1.53 -13.31
N LYS A 45 -0.39 2.57 -12.70
CA LYS A 45 0.73 3.31 -13.30
C LYS A 45 1.96 2.43 -13.49
N VAL A 46 2.23 1.55 -12.53
CA VAL A 46 3.34 0.59 -12.62
C VAL A 46 3.08 -0.41 -13.75
N ARG A 47 1.88 -0.99 -13.86
CA ARG A 47 1.52 -1.88 -14.96
C ARG A 47 1.66 -1.21 -16.32
N LYS A 48 1.21 0.03 -16.44
CA LYS A 48 1.34 0.82 -17.66
C LYS A 48 2.82 1.01 -18.05
N LYS A 49 3.67 1.37 -17.10
CA LYS A 49 5.10 1.56 -17.31
C LYS A 49 5.80 0.28 -17.80
N TYR A 50 5.45 -0.85 -17.21
CA TYR A 50 6.04 -2.15 -17.57
C TYR A 50 5.30 -2.89 -18.69
N LYS A 51 4.21 -2.30 -19.21
CA LYS A 51 3.34 -2.92 -20.24
C LYS A 51 2.90 -4.34 -19.85
N ASP A 52 2.61 -4.55 -18.58
CA ASP A 52 2.28 -5.86 -18.01
C ASP A 52 0.86 -5.85 -17.43
N TRP A 53 -0.09 -6.30 -18.22
CA TRP A 53 -1.50 -6.39 -17.89
C TRP A 53 -1.95 -7.84 -17.66
N ASP A 54 -1.00 -8.70 -17.28
CA ASP A 54 -1.28 -10.09 -16.95
C ASP A 54 -1.94 -10.19 -15.56
N PHE A 55 -3.24 -10.49 -15.54
CA PHE A 55 -4.03 -10.69 -14.33
C PHE A 55 -4.22 -12.16 -13.96
N SER A 56 -3.45 -13.08 -14.56
CA SER A 56 -3.32 -14.44 -14.05
C SER A 56 -2.71 -14.42 -12.64
N LYS A 57 -2.88 -15.50 -11.89
CA LYS A 57 -2.23 -15.62 -10.56
C LYS A 57 -0.73 -15.36 -10.62
N LYS A 58 -0.06 -15.90 -11.64
CA LYS A 58 1.39 -15.69 -11.87
C LYS A 58 1.70 -14.21 -12.11
N GLY A 59 0.92 -13.53 -12.97
CA GLY A 59 1.09 -12.10 -13.26
C GLY A 59 0.82 -11.21 -12.05
N ILE A 60 -0.19 -11.52 -11.26
CA ILE A 60 -0.52 -10.80 -10.01
C ILE A 60 0.61 -10.95 -8.99
N LEU A 61 1.16 -12.14 -8.81
CA LEU A 61 2.29 -12.37 -7.90
C LEU A 61 3.59 -11.71 -8.41
N ARG A 62 3.80 -11.70 -9.72
CA ARG A 62 4.91 -10.94 -10.34
C ARG A 62 4.79 -9.45 -10.06
N GLN A 63 3.60 -8.89 -10.16
CA GLN A 63 3.34 -7.48 -9.83
C GLN A 63 3.67 -7.18 -8.36
N SER A 64 3.33 -8.04 -7.42
CA SER A 64 3.64 -7.82 -6.01
C SER A 64 5.15 -7.79 -5.73
N LYS A 65 5.93 -8.64 -6.39
CA LYS A 65 7.40 -8.60 -6.33
C LYS A 65 7.95 -7.31 -6.92
N ARG A 66 7.44 -6.89 -8.07
CA ARG A 66 7.83 -5.63 -8.73
C ARG A 66 7.55 -4.43 -7.83
N MET A 67 6.37 -4.38 -7.20
CA MET A 67 6.03 -3.31 -6.25
C MET A 67 7.00 -3.28 -5.07
N ASN A 68 7.43 -4.44 -4.57
CA ASN A 68 8.45 -4.52 -3.54
C ASN A 68 9.80 -3.96 -4.03
N GLU A 69 10.29 -4.39 -5.18
CA GLU A 69 11.55 -3.91 -5.76
C GLU A 69 11.54 -2.38 -5.95
N LEU A 70 10.43 -1.82 -6.45
CA LEU A 70 10.29 -0.38 -6.60
C LEU A 70 10.27 0.35 -5.25
N SER A 71 9.66 -0.25 -4.23
CA SER A 71 9.70 0.32 -2.88
C SER A 71 11.12 0.33 -2.31
N GLU A 72 11.87 -0.75 -2.50
CA GLU A 72 13.26 -0.84 -2.04
C GLU A 72 14.17 0.20 -2.71
N LYS A 73 13.91 0.55 -3.96
CA LYS A 73 14.61 1.64 -4.68
C LYS A 73 14.22 3.04 -4.20
N SER A 74 13.23 3.16 -3.35
CA SER A 74 12.69 4.44 -2.83
C SER A 74 13.15 4.74 -1.40
N LYS A 75 14.23 4.15 -0.93
CA LYS A 75 14.74 4.25 0.46
C LYS A 75 15.09 5.67 0.92
N LYS A 76 15.25 6.63 0.01
CA LYS A 76 15.40 8.04 0.34
C LYS A 76 14.14 8.67 0.95
N HIS A 77 12.99 8.03 0.78
CA HIS A 77 11.72 8.44 1.37
C HIS A 77 11.52 7.75 2.73
N LYS A 78 10.97 8.47 3.68
CA LYS A 78 10.61 7.91 4.99
C LYS A 78 9.43 6.93 4.89
N TYR A 79 8.52 7.20 3.96
CA TYR A 79 7.32 6.41 3.71
C TYR A 79 7.14 6.10 2.24
N VAL A 80 6.68 4.89 1.95
CA VAL A 80 6.16 4.47 0.64
C VAL A 80 4.71 4.03 0.83
N VAL A 81 3.81 4.57 0.03
CA VAL A 81 2.40 4.16 -0.03
C VAL A 81 2.16 3.43 -1.34
N ALA A 82 1.76 2.18 -1.25
CA ALA A 82 1.40 1.35 -2.40
C ALA A 82 -0.09 1.01 -2.35
N ASP A 83 -0.82 1.30 -3.42
CA ASP A 83 -2.22 0.93 -3.55
C ASP A 83 -2.42 -0.03 -4.72
N PHE A 84 -2.82 -1.23 -4.41
CA PHE A 84 -3.15 -2.28 -5.38
C PHE A 84 -4.06 -3.34 -4.75
N ILE A 85 -4.73 -4.12 -5.60
CA ILE A 85 -5.67 -5.14 -5.12
C ILE A 85 -4.97 -6.12 -4.19
N CYS A 86 -3.82 -6.63 -4.59
CA CYS A 86 -3.01 -7.59 -3.85
C CYS A 86 -3.85 -8.71 -3.22
N PRO A 87 -4.54 -9.52 -4.05
CA PRO A 87 -5.61 -10.39 -3.59
C PRO A 87 -5.12 -11.61 -2.78
N TYR A 88 -3.85 -11.98 -2.94
CA TYR A 88 -3.30 -13.17 -2.31
C TYR A 88 -2.43 -12.82 -1.11
N GLU A 89 -2.51 -13.62 -0.06
CA GLU A 89 -1.64 -13.53 1.10
C GLU A 89 -0.15 -13.61 0.71
N LYS A 90 0.18 -14.51 -0.23
CA LYS A 90 1.53 -14.61 -0.78
C LYS A 90 2.00 -13.31 -1.44
N GLY A 91 1.11 -12.61 -2.15
CA GLY A 91 1.42 -11.30 -2.74
C GLY A 91 1.70 -10.24 -1.68
N ARG A 92 0.94 -10.21 -0.60
CA ARG A 92 1.18 -9.31 0.51
C ARG A 92 2.53 -9.60 1.20
N LYS A 93 2.87 -10.87 1.38
CA LYS A 93 4.20 -11.28 1.87
C LYS A 93 5.32 -10.87 0.92
N ASN A 94 5.14 -11.03 -0.39
CA ASN A 94 6.12 -10.59 -1.40
C ASN A 94 6.39 -9.09 -1.31
N PHE A 95 5.37 -8.29 -1.08
CA PHE A 95 5.51 -6.84 -0.91
C PHE A 95 6.14 -6.47 0.43
N SER A 96 5.90 -7.28 1.46
CA SER A 96 6.46 -7.11 2.82
C SER A 96 6.16 -5.73 3.43
N PRO A 97 4.88 -5.36 3.63
CA PRO A 97 4.51 -4.08 4.20
C PRO A 97 4.78 -4.01 5.69
N ASP A 98 5.08 -2.81 6.19
CA ASP A 98 5.09 -2.51 7.63
C ASP A 98 3.68 -2.26 8.17
N TYR A 99 2.79 -1.71 7.33
CA TYR A 99 1.39 -1.44 7.66
C TYR A 99 0.47 -1.93 6.55
N ILE A 100 -0.63 -2.57 6.92
CA ILE A 100 -1.67 -3.02 6.01
C ILE A 100 -2.97 -2.28 6.31
N ILE A 101 -3.50 -1.58 5.30
CA ILE A 101 -4.79 -0.94 5.32
C ILE A 101 -5.71 -1.74 4.39
N TRP A 102 -6.72 -2.36 4.96
CA TRP A 102 -7.70 -3.12 4.20
C TRP A 102 -8.95 -2.30 3.92
N MET A 103 -9.18 -2.01 2.63
CA MET A 103 -10.38 -1.34 2.15
C MET A 103 -11.50 -2.38 1.96
N ASP A 104 -12.28 -2.62 3.01
CA ASP A 104 -13.42 -3.54 3.04
C ASP A 104 -14.74 -2.78 2.90
N THR A 105 -14.79 -1.86 1.93
CA THR A 105 -15.90 -0.92 1.72
C THR A 105 -16.98 -1.44 0.78
N ILE A 106 -16.66 -2.47 0.01
CA ILE A 106 -17.53 -3.08 -1.01
C ILE A 106 -17.40 -4.60 -0.96
N LYS A 107 -18.47 -5.30 -1.33
CA LYS A 107 -18.48 -6.77 -1.37
C LYS A 107 -18.05 -7.33 -2.73
N ARG A 108 -18.26 -6.57 -3.79
CA ARG A 108 -17.88 -6.91 -5.16
C ARG A 108 -17.12 -5.76 -5.80
N GLY A 109 -16.14 -6.09 -6.62
CA GLY A 109 -15.36 -5.12 -7.36
C GLY A 109 -16.12 -4.47 -8.50
N ARG A 110 -15.51 -3.45 -9.11
CA ARG A 110 -16.07 -2.67 -10.21
C ARG A 110 -16.36 -3.54 -11.46
N PHE A 111 -15.61 -4.59 -11.69
CA PHE A 111 -15.66 -5.39 -12.90
C PHE A 111 -16.46 -6.68 -12.66
N LYS A 112 -17.73 -6.70 -13.10
CA LYS A 112 -18.67 -7.81 -12.88
C LYS A 112 -18.22 -9.18 -13.42
N LYS A 113 -17.28 -9.22 -14.37
CA LYS A 113 -16.80 -10.44 -15.02
C LYS A 113 -15.42 -10.88 -14.54
N ASN A 114 -14.92 -10.33 -13.46
CA ASN A 114 -13.56 -10.58 -13.03
C ASN A 114 -13.53 -11.56 -11.85
N SER A 115 -12.93 -12.73 -12.09
CA SER A 115 -12.70 -13.75 -11.07
C SER A 115 -11.83 -13.30 -9.89
N ILE A 116 -11.29 -12.09 -9.95
CA ILE A 116 -10.44 -11.52 -8.89
C ILE A 116 -11.19 -11.30 -7.58
N ASP A 117 -12.49 -11.00 -7.66
CA ASP A 117 -13.34 -10.84 -6.48
C ASP A 117 -13.44 -12.15 -5.69
N ASP A 118 -13.59 -13.27 -6.39
CA ASP A 118 -13.69 -14.60 -5.79
C ASP A 118 -12.33 -15.11 -5.29
N GLN A 119 -11.24 -14.62 -5.88
CA GLN A 119 -9.88 -14.97 -5.51
C GLN A 119 -9.32 -14.12 -4.36
N PHE A 120 -10.01 -13.06 -3.98
CA PHE A 120 -9.53 -12.15 -2.95
C PHE A 120 -9.52 -12.83 -1.57
N GLN A 121 -8.32 -13.10 -1.09
CA GLN A 121 -8.10 -13.62 0.25
C GLN A 121 -8.12 -12.47 1.25
N LYS A 122 -9.10 -12.44 2.13
CA LYS A 122 -9.19 -11.43 3.19
C LYS A 122 -7.91 -11.40 4.02
N PRO A 123 -7.34 -10.23 4.29
CA PRO A 123 -6.14 -10.15 5.13
C PRO A 123 -6.40 -10.74 6.51
N LYS A 124 -5.54 -11.66 6.94
CA LYS A 124 -5.58 -12.24 8.29
C LYS A 124 -5.06 -11.26 9.33
N LYS A 125 -4.10 -10.42 8.93
CA LYS A 125 -3.51 -9.35 9.76
C LYS A 125 -3.62 -8.04 9.01
N TYR A 126 -4.01 -7.00 9.70
CA TYR A 126 -4.10 -5.63 9.19
C TYR A 126 -4.01 -4.65 10.35
N ASP A 127 -3.57 -3.45 10.07
CA ASP A 127 -3.53 -2.35 11.04
C ASP A 127 -4.85 -1.57 11.04
N PHE A 128 -5.45 -1.42 9.85
CA PHE A 128 -6.75 -0.75 9.68
C PHE A 128 -7.65 -1.55 8.74
N ARG A 129 -8.92 -1.69 9.13
CA ARG A 129 -9.99 -2.23 8.28
C ARG A 129 -11.05 -1.15 8.09
N ILE A 130 -11.23 -0.69 6.87
CA ILE A 130 -12.15 0.40 6.54
C ILE A 130 -13.40 -0.18 5.90
N LYS A 131 -14.53 -0.06 6.58
CA LYS A 131 -15.83 -0.59 6.12
C LYS A 131 -16.70 0.45 5.43
N LYS A 132 -16.44 1.74 5.65
CA LYS A 132 -17.18 2.85 5.03
C LYS A 132 -16.20 3.86 4.45
N LYS A 133 -16.46 4.31 3.21
CA LYS A 133 -15.64 5.30 2.55
C LYS A 133 -15.71 6.64 3.28
N ASN A 134 -14.60 7.06 3.84
CA ASN A 134 -14.38 8.41 4.35
C ASN A 134 -12.86 8.65 4.35
N ALA A 135 -12.34 8.94 3.17
CA ALA A 135 -10.90 9.05 2.98
C ALA A 135 -10.27 10.18 3.81
N THR A 136 -10.96 11.31 3.99
CA THR A 136 -10.47 12.44 4.79
C THR A 136 -10.30 12.04 6.25
N LEU A 137 -11.32 11.44 6.85
CA LEU A 137 -11.30 11.00 8.25
C LEU A 137 -10.22 9.91 8.47
N TRP A 138 -10.22 8.90 7.60
CA TRP A 138 -9.27 7.79 7.71
C TRP A 138 -7.85 8.24 7.42
N GLY A 139 -7.65 9.12 6.44
CA GLY A 139 -6.35 9.71 6.17
C GLY A 139 -5.75 10.39 7.40
N LYS A 140 -6.54 11.14 8.15
CA LYS A 140 -6.13 11.78 9.41
C LYS A 140 -5.80 10.73 10.49
N LYS A 141 -6.69 9.77 10.74
CA LYS A 141 -6.51 8.73 11.76
C LYS A 141 -5.26 7.89 11.51
N ILE A 142 -5.10 7.41 10.29
CA ILE A 142 -3.97 6.55 9.90
C ILE A 142 -2.66 7.31 10.02
N THR A 143 -2.59 8.53 9.50
CA THR A 143 -1.39 9.36 9.55
C THR A 143 -0.97 9.62 11.00
N THR A 144 -1.92 10.00 11.85
CA THR A 144 -1.66 10.23 13.29
C THR A 144 -1.10 8.99 13.96
N HIS A 145 -1.69 7.83 13.70
CA HIS A 145 -1.25 6.56 14.29
C HIS A 145 0.16 6.17 13.84
N ILE A 146 0.42 6.22 12.54
CA ILE A 146 1.73 5.85 11.96
C ILE A 146 2.83 6.77 12.47
N VAL A 147 2.60 8.07 12.50
CA VAL A 147 3.58 9.05 12.97
C VAL A 147 3.90 8.85 14.46
N LYS A 148 2.89 8.60 15.30
CA LYS A 148 3.09 8.29 16.73
C LYS A 148 3.91 7.03 16.95
N LEU A 149 3.63 5.94 16.21
CA LEU A 149 4.39 4.69 16.34
C LEU A 149 5.86 4.87 15.95
N ASN A 150 6.14 5.67 14.93
CA ASN A 150 7.51 5.92 14.51
C ASN A 150 8.29 6.85 15.47
N GLN A 151 7.61 7.69 16.23
CA GLN A 151 8.23 8.51 17.29
C GLN A 151 8.62 7.68 18.51
N LYS A 152 7.83 6.66 18.89
CA LYS A 152 8.11 5.79 20.04
C LYS A 152 9.28 4.82 19.82
N LYS A 153 9.71 4.60 18.58
CA LYS A 153 10.83 3.71 18.21
C LYS A 153 12.17 4.42 18.07
N LYS A 154 12.27 5.63 18.59
CA LYS A 154 13.53 6.41 18.66
C LYS A 154 14.32 6.08 19.92
#